data_73b4af0eb1f58770574b1e3b8328241a
#
_entry.id   73b4af0eb1f58770574b1e3b8328241a
#
_cell.length_a   1.000
_cell.length_b   1.000
_cell.length_c   1.000
_cell.angle_alpha   90.00
_cell.angle_beta   90.00
_cell.angle_gamma   90.00
#
_symmetry.space_group_name_H-M   'P 1'
#
loop_
_entity.id
_entity.type
_entity.pdbx_description
1 polymer ?
#
loop_
_entity_poly.entity_id
_entity_poly.type
_entity_poly.pdbx_seq_one_letter_code
_entity_poly.pdbx_strand_id
1 'polypeptide(L)'
;MPGASTGPRPAAALPTQLSPVEDLVFTRVAVKGRFLHDKEMRLSNRVYKGEVGRHIITPFLLVDGRSLLVDRGWVPIGPADAATRPEGPLSIEGILRTGGFGGPMFLRPENAPDESLYNWLDLEGMAEVAALENHITTMYLAILGTTEEASSSARYPIPSGAQITLRNDHLEYALTWYSLAGVLAVIFILYHRRRRQQT
;
A
#
# COMPACT_ATOMS: atom_id res chain seq x y z
N MET A 1 -32.29 -1.54 -2.26
CA MET A 1 -30.82 -1.43 -2.34
C MET A 1 -30.30 -2.81 -2.69
N PRO A 2 -29.73 -3.09 -3.88
CA PRO A 2 -29.13 -4.39 -4.15
C PRO A 2 -27.84 -4.47 -3.32
N GLY A 3 -27.72 -5.53 -2.51
CA GLY A 3 -26.57 -5.78 -1.66
C GLY A 3 -25.31 -5.91 -2.51
N ALA A 4 -24.31 -5.11 -2.19
CA ALA A 4 -22.99 -5.20 -2.79
C ALA A 4 -22.45 -6.61 -2.52
N SER A 5 -22.22 -7.38 -3.57
CA SER A 5 -21.57 -8.68 -3.52
C SER A 5 -20.19 -8.50 -2.87
N THR A 6 -20.02 -9.03 -1.67
CA THR A 6 -18.79 -8.96 -0.87
C THR A 6 -17.70 -9.91 -1.41
N GLY A 7 -17.94 -10.57 -2.54
CA GLY A 7 -16.99 -11.48 -3.17
C GLY A 7 -15.98 -10.75 -4.07
N PRO A 8 -14.83 -11.38 -4.34
CA PRO A 8 -13.83 -10.83 -5.25
C PRO A 8 -14.37 -10.75 -6.69
N ARG A 9 -14.08 -9.68 -7.41
CA ARG A 9 -14.42 -9.55 -8.82
C ARG A 9 -13.51 -10.43 -9.68
N PRO A 10 -14.05 -11.05 -10.75
CA PRO A 10 -13.23 -11.84 -11.65
C PRO A 10 -12.22 -10.98 -12.42
N ALA A 11 -11.06 -11.52 -12.73
CA ALA A 11 -9.98 -10.82 -13.45
C ALA A 11 -10.39 -10.23 -14.80
N ALA A 12 -11.36 -10.84 -15.49
CA ALA A 12 -11.90 -10.35 -16.76
C ALA A 12 -12.54 -8.96 -16.67
N ALA A 13 -12.88 -8.49 -15.45
CA ALA A 13 -13.44 -7.16 -15.22
C ALA A 13 -12.35 -6.07 -15.05
N LEU A 14 -11.05 -6.44 -15.09
CA LEU A 14 -9.99 -5.45 -15.02
C LEU A 14 -9.88 -4.67 -16.33
N PRO A 15 -10.01 -3.33 -16.29
CA PRO A 15 -9.89 -2.52 -17.49
C PRO A 15 -8.45 -2.50 -18.00
N THR A 16 -8.27 -2.49 -19.32
CA THR A 16 -6.99 -2.20 -19.97
C THR A 16 -6.78 -0.71 -20.17
N GLN A 17 -7.86 0.08 -20.14
CA GLN A 17 -7.85 1.52 -20.29
C GLN A 17 -8.57 2.20 -19.13
N LEU A 18 -8.21 3.45 -18.90
CA LEU A 18 -8.83 4.36 -17.91
C LEU A 18 -10.32 4.58 -18.23
N SER A 19 -11.20 3.86 -17.58
CA SER A 19 -12.62 4.15 -17.66
C SER A 19 -13.35 3.59 -16.45
N PRO A 20 -14.01 4.36 -15.71
CA PRO A 20 -13.50 5.29 -14.69
C PRO A 20 -12.72 4.51 -13.61
N VAL A 21 -11.44 4.82 -13.46
CA VAL A 21 -10.53 4.19 -12.48
C VAL A 21 -11.08 4.30 -11.07
N GLU A 22 -11.77 5.42 -10.78
CA GLU A 22 -12.33 5.71 -9.46
C GLU A 22 -13.31 4.63 -8.96
N ASP A 23 -14.09 4.02 -9.86
CA ASP A 23 -15.04 2.96 -9.50
C ASP A 23 -14.37 1.63 -9.17
N LEU A 24 -13.11 1.46 -9.56
CA LEU A 24 -12.35 0.23 -9.38
C LEU A 24 -11.34 0.31 -8.23
N VAL A 25 -10.94 1.53 -7.85
CA VAL A 25 -10.05 1.73 -6.72
C VAL A 25 -10.69 1.19 -5.45
N PHE A 26 -9.90 0.48 -4.63
CA PHE A 26 -10.32 -0.25 -3.43
C PHE A 26 -11.29 -1.40 -3.68
N THR A 27 -11.47 -1.83 -4.92
CA THR A 27 -12.26 -3.03 -5.21
C THR A 27 -11.41 -4.29 -4.96
N ARG A 28 -12.00 -5.27 -4.28
CA ARG A 28 -11.40 -6.60 -4.11
C ARG A 28 -11.59 -7.41 -5.38
N VAL A 29 -10.49 -7.94 -5.91
CA VAL A 29 -10.51 -8.78 -7.12
C VAL A 29 -9.69 -10.05 -6.92
N ALA A 30 -10.06 -11.08 -7.64
CA ALA A 30 -9.28 -12.31 -7.78
C ALA A 30 -8.76 -12.41 -9.22
N VAL A 31 -7.48 -12.68 -9.37
CA VAL A 31 -6.82 -12.82 -10.67
C VAL A 31 -6.06 -14.14 -10.73
N LYS A 32 -5.97 -14.73 -11.94
CA LYS A 32 -5.24 -15.95 -12.21
C LYS A 32 -4.08 -15.69 -13.15
N GLY A 33 -2.92 -16.28 -12.87
CA GLY A 33 -1.72 -16.06 -13.66
C GLY A 33 -0.48 -16.63 -12.98
N ARG A 34 0.68 -16.04 -13.26
CA ARG A 34 1.95 -16.41 -12.64
C ARG A 34 2.81 -15.19 -12.35
N PHE A 35 3.60 -15.22 -11.29
CA PHE A 35 4.58 -14.18 -10.99
C PHE A 35 5.79 -14.26 -11.93
N LEU A 36 6.34 -13.10 -12.27
CA LEU A 36 7.60 -12.94 -12.99
C LEU A 36 8.67 -12.51 -11.97
N HIS A 37 9.19 -13.46 -11.21
CA HIS A 37 10.12 -13.21 -10.09
C HIS A 37 11.47 -12.65 -10.54
N ASP A 38 11.88 -12.92 -11.76
CA ASP A 38 13.06 -12.37 -12.40
C ASP A 38 12.99 -10.84 -12.60
N LYS A 39 11.78 -10.29 -12.56
CA LYS A 39 11.48 -8.87 -12.71
C LYS A 39 10.98 -8.22 -11.40
N GLU A 40 11.34 -8.80 -10.27
CA GLU A 40 10.95 -8.32 -8.94
C GLU A 40 11.61 -6.97 -8.63
N MET A 41 10.84 -6.04 -8.09
CA MET A 41 11.24 -4.69 -7.71
C MET A 41 10.95 -4.44 -6.24
N ARG A 42 11.64 -3.45 -5.66
CA ARG A 42 11.55 -3.12 -4.23
C ARG A 42 11.05 -1.71 -4.04
N LEU A 43 10.02 -1.55 -3.24
CA LEU A 43 9.48 -0.24 -2.87
C LEU A 43 9.97 0.11 -1.47
N SER A 44 10.80 1.13 -1.36
CA SER A 44 11.51 1.54 -0.14
C SER A 44 10.62 2.23 0.88
N ASN A 45 11.18 2.43 2.07
CA ASN A 45 10.61 3.27 3.13
C ASN A 45 9.20 2.84 3.55
N ARG A 46 8.99 1.54 3.71
CA ARG A 46 7.74 0.97 4.22
C ARG A 46 7.92 0.54 5.66
N VAL A 47 7.01 1.00 6.51
CA VAL A 47 7.06 0.70 7.94
C VAL A 47 5.95 -0.29 8.29
N TYR A 48 6.31 -1.36 8.98
CA TYR A 48 5.39 -2.32 9.55
C TYR A 48 5.67 -2.51 11.04
N LYS A 49 4.68 -2.25 11.90
CA LYS A 49 4.80 -2.33 13.37
C LYS A 49 6.01 -1.60 13.96
N GLY A 50 6.37 -0.45 13.38
CA GLY A 50 7.51 0.36 13.82
C GLY A 50 8.87 -0.05 13.24
N GLU A 51 8.93 -1.13 12.48
CA GLU A 51 10.14 -1.60 11.79
C GLU A 51 10.18 -1.10 10.35
N VAL A 52 11.32 -0.55 9.95
CA VAL A 52 11.53 -0.07 8.57
C VAL A 52 11.87 -1.25 7.67
N GLY A 53 11.20 -1.32 6.53
CA GLY A 53 11.38 -2.36 5.53
C GLY A 53 11.07 -1.87 4.12
N ARG A 54 10.70 -2.80 3.27
CA ARG A 54 10.34 -2.55 1.86
C ARG A 54 9.13 -3.38 1.51
N HIS A 55 8.39 -2.96 0.46
CA HIS A 55 7.45 -3.84 -0.18
C HIS A 55 8.09 -4.49 -1.40
N ILE A 56 7.68 -5.71 -1.67
CA ILE A 56 8.07 -6.46 -2.85
C ILE A 56 7.00 -6.27 -3.91
N ILE A 57 7.39 -5.65 -5.03
CA ILE A 57 6.54 -5.45 -6.20
C ILE A 57 6.96 -6.46 -7.26
N THR A 58 6.07 -7.35 -7.63
CA THR A 58 6.38 -8.39 -8.63
C THR A 58 5.34 -8.32 -9.76
N PRO A 59 5.77 -8.25 -11.02
CA PRO A 59 4.84 -8.35 -12.14
C PRO A 59 4.14 -9.71 -12.15
N PHE A 60 2.85 -9.69 -12.46
CA PHE A 60 2.01 -10.88 -12.55
C PHE A 60 1.42 -10.98 -13.96
N LEU A 61 1.77 -12.04 -14.66
CA LEU A 61 1.27 -12.32 -16.00
C LEU A 61 -0.08 -13.04 -15.88
N LEU A 62 -1.13 -12.36 -16.28
CA LEU A 62 -2.50 -12.87 -16.27
C LEU A 62 -2.70 -13.95 -17.36
N VAL A 63 -3.70 -14.80 -17.19
CA VAL A 63 -4.04 -15.85 -18.16
C VAL A 63 -4.48 -15.32 -19.52
N ASP A 64 -4.89 -14.06 -19.60
CA ASP A 64 -5.26 -13.38 -20.84
C ASP A 64 -4.09 -12.68 -21.55
N GLY A 65 -2.88 -12.82 -21.02
CA GLY A 65 -1.65 -12.25 -21.58
C GLY A 65 -1.35 -10.80 -21.14
N ARG A 66 -2.21 -10.17 -20.34
CA ARG A 66 -1.91 -8.87 -19.74
C ARG A 66 -0.98 -9.02 -18.54
N SER A 67 -0.23 -7.98 -18.23
CA SER A 67 0.61 -7.90 -17.05
C SER A 67 0.06 -6.88 -16.06
N LEU A 68 0.12 -7.21 -14.77
CA LEU A 68 -0.31 -6.36 -13.67
C LEU A 68 0.80 -6.31 -12.60
N LEU A 69 1.15 -5.13 -12.12
CA LEU A 69 2.06 -5.02 -10.99
C LEU A 69 1.33 -5.41 -9.68
N VAL A 70 1.97 -6.26 -8.89
CA VAL A 70 1.42 -6.76 -7.63
C VAL A 70 2.33 -6.38 -6.48
N ASP A 71 1.79 -5.63 -5.53
CA ASP A 71 2.42 -5.41 -4.23
C ASP A 71 2.16 -6.63 -3.35
N ARG A 72 3.19 -7.47 -3.22
CA ARG A 72 3.12 -8.72 -2.46
C ARG A 72 3.19 -8.49 -0.95
N GLY A 73 3.69 -7.33 -0.55
CA GLY A 73 3.73 -6.96 0.85
C GLY A 73 5.11 -6.65 1.38
N TRP A 74 5.18 -6.50 2.70
CA TRP A 74 6.31 -6.00 3.43
C TRP A 74 7.33 -7.09 3.78
N VAL A 75 8.61 -6.74 3.65
CA VAL A 75 9.77 -7.51 4.14
C VAL A 75 10.71 -6.60 4.93
N PRO A 76 11.43 -7.10 5.96
CA PRO A 76 12.42 -6.32 6.68
C PRO A 76 13.62 -5.96 5.78
N ILE A 77 14.39 -4.95 6.20
CA ILE A 77 15.71 -4.68 5.58
C ILE A 77 16.67 -5.76 6.05
N GLY A 78 17.07 -6.62 5.13
CA GLY A 78 17.94 -7.75 5.44
C GLY A 78 18.19 -8.60 4.20
N PRO A 79 18.62 -9.84 4.33
CA PRO A 79 18.81 -10.73 3.20
C PRO A 79 17.52 -10.75 2.36
N ALA A 80 17.64 -10.40 1.07
CA ALA A 80 16.53 -10.29 0.13
C ALA A 80 15.76 -11.61 -0.07
N ASP A 81 16.30 -12.69 0.45
CA ASP A 81 15.82 -14.06 0.27
C ASP A 81 14.74 -14.49 1.28
N ALA A 82 14.32 -13.61 2.17
CA ALA A 82 13.26 -13.90 3.13
C ALA A 82 11.86 -14.02 2.47
N ALA A 83 11.68 -13.46 1.27
CA ALA A 83 10.40 -13.51 0.55
C ALA A 83 10.21 -14.87 -0.12
N THR A 84 9.05 -15.50 0.10
CA THR A 84 8.64 -16.67 -0.69
C THR A 84 8.44 -16.28 -2.15
N ARG A 85 8.77 -17.19 -3.07
CA ARG A 85 8.57 -17.01 -4.50
C ARG A 85 7.80 -18.19 -5.07
N PRO A 86 6.47 -18.21 -4.93
CA PRO A 86 5.66 -19.30 -5.46
C PRO A 86 5.78 -19.35 -6.99
N GLU A 87 6.07 -20.54 -7.51
CA GLU A 87 6.24 -20.79 -8.94
C GLU A 87 4.98 -21.35 -9.56
N GLY A 88 4.84 -21.15 -10.88
CA GLY A 88 3.74 -21.69 -11.66
C GLY A 88 2.45 -20.88 -11.59
N PRO A 89 1.37 -21.42 -12.18
CA PRO A 89 0.06 -20.76 -12.19
C PRO A 89 -0.59 -20.80 -10.82
N LEU A 90 -1.08 -19.64 -10.37
CA LEU A 90 -1.80 -19.51 -9.10
C LEU A 90 -2.93 -18.50 -9.20
N SER A 91 -3.81 -18.48 -8.22
CA SER A 91 -4.85 -17.48 -8.05
C SER A 91 -4.52 -16.61 -6.87
N ILE A 92 -4.50 -15.29 -7.08
CA ILE A 92 -4.26 -14.32 -6.02
C ILE A 92 -5.48 -13.41 -5.84
N GLU A 93 -5.71 -12.99 -4.61
CA GLU A 93 -6.72 -12.00 -4.28
C GLU A 93 -6.06 -10.74 -3.74
N GLY A 94 -6.62 -9.59 -4.10
CA GLY A 94 -6.09 -8.32 -3.64
C GLY A 94 -7.06 -7.18 -3.82
N ILE A 95 -6.60 -5.99 -3.46
CA ILE A 95 -7.32 -4.73 -3.61
C ILE A 95 -6.64 -3.93 -4.71
N LEU A 96 -7.42 -3.48 -5.68
CA LEU A 96 -6.95 -2.58 -6.74
C LEU A 96 -6.66 -1.20 -6.17
N ARG A 97 -5.50 -0.65 -6.50
CA ARG A 97 -5.05 0.68 -6.08
C ARG A 97 -4.37 1.41 -7.23
N THR A 98 -4.41 2.73 -7.18
CA THR A 98 -3.64 3.58 -8.10
C THR A 98 -2.21 3.75 -7.62
N GLY A 99 -1.27 3.82 -8.56
CA GLY A 99 0.10 4.22 -8.29
C GLY A 99 0.25 5.74 -8.15
N GLY A 100 1.50 6.18 -8.13
CA GLY A 100 1.85 7.59 -8.10
C GLY A 100 2.48 8.04 -6.77
N PHE A 101 2.87 9.30 -6.75
CA PHE A 101 3.42 9.96 -5.57
C PHE A 101 2.34 10.80 -4.89
N GLY A 102 2.02 10.48 -3.64
CA GLY A 102 0.93 11.13 -2.89
C GLY A 102 1.29 12.48 -2.24
N GLY A 103 2.48 13.02 -2.52
CA GLY A 103 2.96 14.29 -1.97
C GLY A 103 3.11 15.39 -3.03
N PRO A 104 3.54 16.60 -2.61
CA PRO A 104 3.87 17.69 -3.53
C PRO A 104 4.99 17.28 -4.49
N MET A 105 4.84 17.60 -5.78
CA MET A 105 5.76 17.17 -6.85
C MET A 105 7.21 17.58 -6.61
N PHE A 106 7.45 18.74 -5.99
CA PHE A 106 8.80 19.25 -5.69
C PHE A 106 9.51 18.50 -4.56
N LEU A 107 8.78 17.66 -3.80
CA LEU A 107 9.33 16.78 -2.76
C LEU A 107 9.41 15.32 -3.22
N ARG A 108 9.10 15.05 -4.49
CA ARG A 108 9.11 13.69 -5.01
C ARG A 108 10.55 13.14 -5.04
N PRO A 109 10.85 12.08 -4.31
CA PRO A 109 12.17 11.46 -4.35
C PRO A 109 12.39 10.79 -5.71
N GLU A 110 13.63 10.71 -6.14
CA GLU A 110 13.98 9.97 -7.34
C GLU A 110 13.89 8.46 -7.09
N ASN A 111 13.44 7.74 -8.10
CA ASN A 111 13.51 6.29 -8.15
C ASN A 111 14.89 5.87 -8.69
N ALA A 112 15.38 4.71 -8.31
CA ALA A 112 16.63 4.11 -8.81
C ALA A 112 16.32 2.79 -9.56
N PRO A 113 15.83 2.87 -10.80
CA PRO A 113 15.39 1.69 -11.56
C PRO A 113 16.52 0.69 -11.82
N ASP A 114 17.76 1.16 -12.03
CA ASP A 114 18.95 0.33 -12.25
C ASP A 114 19.24 -0.61 -11.07
N GLU A 115 18.83 -0.21 -9.86
CA GLU A 115 18.95 -1.01 -8.64
C GLU A 115 17.65 -1.77 -8.32
N SER A 116 16.64 -1.70 -9.18
CA SER A 116 15.28 -2.17 -8.93
C SER A 116 14.67 -1.60 -7.64
N LEU A 117 15.03 -0.36 -7.30
CA LEU A 117 14.66 0.32 -6.07
C LEU A 117 13.80 1.54 -6.35
N TYR A 118 12.63 1.59 -5.74
CA TYR A 118 11.65 2.64 -5.95
C TYR A 118 11.25 3.28 -4.62
N ASN A 119 11.04 4.59 -4.63
CA ASN A 119 10.54 5.35 -3.48
C ASN A 119 9.03 5.58 -3.56
N TRP A 120 8.48 5.53 -4.76
CA TRP A 120 7.05 5.63 -5.07
C TRP A 120 6.72 4.73 -6.27
N LEU A 121 5.42 4.39 -6.40
CA LEU A 121 4.94 3.48 -7.44
C LEU A 121 4.75 4.21 -8.77
N ASP A 122 5.78 4.20 -9.58
CA ASP A 122 5.76 4.64 -10.98
C ASP A 122 5.38 3.45 -11.87
N LEU A 123 4.08 3.21 -12.00
CA LEU A 123 3.59 1.99 -12.66
C LEU A 123 4.05 1.88 -14.11
N GLU A 124 4.12 3.02 -14.83
CA GLU A 124 4.56 3.07 -16.22
C GLU A 124 6.07 2.82 -16.32
N GLY A 125 6.88 3.60 -15.60
CA GLY A 125 8.33 3.43 -15.60
C GLY A 125 8.78 2.05 -15.08
N MET A 126 8.09 1.50 -14.08
CA MET A 126 8.34 0.15 -13.59
C MET A 126 8.04 -0.92 -14.64
N ALA A 127 6.97 -0.75 -15.41
CA ALA A 127 6.60 -1.67 -16.47
C ALA A 127 7.57 -1.60 -17.67
N GLU A 128 8.04 -0.39 -18.03
CA GLU A 128 9.05 -0.20 -19.07
C GLU A 128 10.37 -0.89 -18.71
N VAL A 129 10.90 -0.63 -17.51
CA VAL A 129 12.15 -1.23 -17.03
C VAL A 129 12.05 -2.76 -16.97
N ALA A 130 10.90 -3.27 -16.56
CA ALA A 130 10.63 -4.71 -16.54
C ALA A 130 10.32 -5.28 -17.93
N ALA A 131 10.32 -4.49 -18.98
CA ALA A 131 9.96 -4.88 -20.35
C ALA A 131 8.67 -5.72 -20.37
N LEU A 132 7.60 -5.17 -19.79
CA LEU A 132 6.30 -5.82 -19.73
C LEU A 132 5.47 -5.49 -20.97
N GLU A 133 5.02 -6.51 -21.67
CA GLU A 133 4.06 -6.34 -22.76
C GLU A 133 2.63 -6.28 -22.18
N ASN A 134 1.75 -5.52 -22.85
CA ASN A 134 0.32 -5.42 -22.49
C ASN A 134 0.07 -5.16 -20.99
N HIS A 135 0.86 -4.26 -20.39
CA HIS A 135 0.76 -3.99 -18.96
C HIS A 135 -0.37 -3.01 -18.63
N ILE A 136 -0.95 -3.19 -17.45
CA ILE A 136 -1.95 -2.30 -16.87
C ILE A 136 -1.22 -1.18 -16.13
N THR A 137 -1.21 0.05 -16.69
CA THR A 137 -0.48 1.21 -16.13
C THR A 137 -1.28 2.00 -15.11
N THR A 138 -2.58 1.79 -15.06
CA THR A 138 -3.50 2.64 -14.30
C THR A 138 -3.65 2.20 -12.84
N MET A 139 -3.40 0.92 -12.59
CA MET A 139 -3.60 0.29 -11.28
C MET A 139 -2.55 -0.76 -10.99
N TYR A 140 -2.38 -1.04 -9.72
CA TYR A 140 -1.68 -2.22 -9.23
C TYR A 140 -2.56 -3.00 -8.26
N LEU A 141 -2.20 -4.23 -7.95
CA LEU A 141 -2.90 -5.08 -7.00
C LEU A 141 -2.13 -5.14 -5.68
N ALA A 142 -2.72 -4.69 -4.59
CA ALA A 142 -2.22 -4.91 -3.25
C ALA A 142 -2.76 -6.26 -2.75
N ILE A 143 -1.91 -7.25 -2.59
CA ILE A 143 -2.31 -8.61 -2.26
C ILE A 143 -2.90 -8.72 -0.85
N LEU A 144 -3.98 -9.47 -0.71
CA LEU A 144 -4.57 -9.81 0.59
C LEU A 144 -3.98 -11.09 1.19
N GLY A 145 -3.37 -11.91 0.37
CA GLY A 145 -2.80 -13.21 0.66
C GLY A 145 -3.03 -14.15 -0.52
N THR A 146 -2.28 -15.24 -0.56
CA THR A 146 -2.59 -16.36 -1.44
C THR A 146 -3.25 -17.46 -0.62
N THR A 147 -4.06 -18.29 -1.27
CA THR A 147 -4.67 -19.46 -0.61
C THR A 147 -3.58 -20.44 -0.10
N GLU A 148 -2.43 -20.44 -0.74
CA GLU A 148 -1.28 -21.29 -0.37
C GLU A 148 -0.43 -20.68 0.75
N GLU A 149 -0.28 -19.35 0.77
CA GLU A 149 0.48 -18.64 1.83
C GLU A 149 -0.21 -18.70 3.19
N ALA A 150 -1.54 -18.80 3.23
CA ALA A 150 -2.28 -19.02 4.47
C ALA A 150 -1.95 -20.37 5.13
N SER A 151 -1.40 -21.31 4.36
CA SER A 151 -1.03 -22.66 4.80
C SER A 151 0.47 -22.83 5.02
N SER A 152 1.30 -21.86 4.58
CA SER A 152 2.74 -21.96 4.65
C SER A 152 3.26 -21.28 5.92
N SER A 153 4.26 -21.90 6.56
CA SER A 153 5.02 -21.31 7.68
C SER A 153 5.94 -20.17 7.23
N ALA A 154 5.90 -19.79 5.97
CA ALA A 154 6.71 -18.70 5.43
C ALA A 154 6.19 -17.34 5.94
N ARG A 155 7.09 -16.60 6.55
CA ARG A 155 6.79 -15.38 7.29
C ARG A 155 6.67 -14.14 6.41
N TYR A 156 7.25 -14.14 5.20
CA TYR A 156 7.36 -12.98 4.34
C TYR A 156 7.08 -13.31 2.86
N PRO A 157 6.56 -12.35 2.07
CA PRO A 157 6.16 -10.98 2.46
C PRO A 157 4.89 -10.97 3.32
N ILE A 158 4.76 -9.95 4.20
CA ILE A 158 3.50 -9.70 4.92
C ILE A 158 2.56 -8.96 3.99
N PRO A 159 1.39 -9.51 3.64
CA PRO A 159 0.50 -8.95 2.62
C PRO A 159 0.13 -7.48 2.86
N SER A 160 0.26 -6.65 1.83
CA SER A 160 0.02 -5.20 1.91
C SER A 160 -1.47 -4.83 1.95
N GLY A 161 -2.31 -5.63 1.32
CA GLY A 161 -3.76 -5.39 1.26
C GLY A 161 -4.52 -5.71 2.56
N ALA A 162 -3.95 -6.55 3.43
CA ALA A 162 -4.58 -6.96 4.69
C ALA A 162 -4.47 -5.92 5.81
N GLN A 163 -3.68 -4.86 5.62
CA GLN A 163 -3.30 -3.96 6.70
C GLN A 163 -3.79 -2.54 6.49
N ILE A 164 -5.08 -2.32 6.66
CA ILE A 164 -5.58 -1.01 7.05
C ILE A 164 -5.59 -1.00 8.60
N THR A 165 -4.43 -0.94 9.21
CA THR A 165 -4.34 -0.58 10.63
C THR A 165 -4.52 0.94 10.70
N LEU A 166 -5.76 1.38 10.79
CA LEU A 166 -6.08 2.76 11.13
C LEU A 166 -5.59 2.97 12.56
N ARG A 167 -4.41 3.56 12.70
CA ARG A 167 -3.93 4.06 13.98
C ARG A 167 -4.88 5.18 14.43
N ASN A 168 -5.67 4.88 15.43
CA ASN A 168 -6.66 5.81 15.97
C ASN A 168 -6.02 6.66 17.08
N ASP A 169 -5.25 7.67 16.68
CA ASP A 169 -4.59 8.59 17.62
C ASP A 169 -5.51 9.74 18.08
N HIS A 170 -6.79 9.68 17.72
CA HIS A 170 -7.74 10.76 18.04
C HIS A 170 -7.85 11.02 19.55
N LEU A 171 -7.73 10.01 20.38
CA LEU A 171 -7.78 10.14 21.83
C LEU A 171 -6.55 10.89 22.37
N GLU A 172 -5.36 10.54 21.91
CA GLU A 172 -4.11 11.21 22.31
C GLU A 172 -4.10 12.69 21.87
N TYR A 173 -4.58 12.96 20.65
CA TYR A 173 -4.76 14.31 20.14
C TYR A 173 -5.76 15.12 20.99
N ALA A 174 -6.91 14.55 21.28
CA ALA A 174 -7.92 15.20 22.12
C ALA A 174 -7.38 15.51 23.52
N LEU A 175 -6.69 14.55 24.15
CA LEU A 175 -6.11 14.72 25.49
C LEU A 175 -5.07 15.86 25.51
N THR A 176 -4.25 15.96 24.47
CA THR A 176 -3.24 17.03 24.33
C THR A 176 -3.91 18.40 24.24
N TRP A 177 -4.94 18.55 23.41
CA TRP A 177 -5.65 19.81 23.25
C TRP A 177 -6.43 20.21 24.50
N TYR A 178 -7.12 19.28 25.17
CA TYR A 178 -7.83 19.57 26.42
C TYR A 178 -6.88 19.92 27.56
N SER A 179 -5.70 19.28 27.64
CA SER A 179 -4.69 19.63 28.62
C SER A 179 -4.17 21.05 28.42
N LEU A 180 -3.88 21.42 27.18
CA LEU A 180 -3.44 22.77 26.83
C LEU A 180 -4.51 23.82 27.14
N ALA A 181 -5.77 23.55 26.82
CA ALA A 181 -6.89 24.43 27.17
C ALA A 181 -7.06 24.58 28.67
N GLY A 182 -6.89 23.51 29.44
CA GLY A 182 -6.92 23.56 30.91
C GLY A 182 -5.82 24.43 31.50
N VAL A 183 -4.59 24.31 31.01
CA VAL A 183 -3.45 25.13 31.44
C VAL A 183 -3.72 26.60 31.13
N LEU A 184 -4.21 26.90 29.93
CA LEU A 184 -4.58 28.30 29.54
C LEU A 184 -5.68 28.89 30.44
N ALA A 185 -6.71 28.07 30.76
CA ALA A 185 -7.78 28.49 31.65
C ALA A 185 -7.27 28.83 33.08
N VAL A 186 -6.37 28.01 33.62
CA VAL A 186 -5.74 28.24 34.93
C VAL A 186 -4.91 29.52 34.90
N ILE A 187 -4.07 29.72 33.89
CA ILE A 187 -3.27 30.94 33.74
C ILE A 187 -4.19 32.18 33.65
N PHE A 188 -5.26 32.11 32.87
CA PHE A 188 -6.22 33.19 32.72
C PHE A 188 -6.89 33.55 34.06
N ILE A 189 -7.35 32.54 34.82
CA ILE A 189 -7.98 32.76 36.12
C ILE A 189 -6.99 33.39 37.12
N LEU A 190 -5.76 32.87 37.19
CA LEU A 190 -4.73 33.40 38.08
C LEU A 190 -4.34 34.83 37.73
N TYR A 191 -4.21 35.14 36.45
CA TYR A 191 -3.90 36.49 35.98
C TYR A 191 -5.00 37.50 36.34
N HIS A 192 -6.27 37.14 36.13
CA HIS A 192 -7.41 38.01 36.46
C HIS A 192 -7.61 38.20 37.96
N ARG A 193 -7.37 37.16 38.76
CA ARG A 193 -7.44 37.27 40.25
C ARG A 193 -6.36 38.23 40.78
N ARG A 194 -5.12 38.17 40.30
CA ARG A 194 -4.05 39.09 40.69
C ARG A 194 -4.35 40.53 40.32
N ARG A 195 -4.94 40.79 39.18
CA ARG A 195 -5.32 42.15 38.74
C ARG A 195 -6.41 42.77 39.61
N ARG A 196 -7.36 41.98 40.09
CA ARG A 196 -8.43 42.47 41.01
C ARG A 196 -7.96 42.77 42.43
N GLN A 197 -6.80 42.28 42.84
CA GLN A 197 -6.24 42.56 44.16
C GLN A 197 -5.34 43.81 44.20
N GLN A 198 -5.05 44.40 43.04
CA GLN A 198 -4.22 45.60 42.90
C GLN A 198 -5.02 46.89 42.64
N THR A 199 -6.34 46.77 42.58
CA THR A 199 -7.30 47.89 42.52
C THR A 199 -8.07 48.04 43.84
#